data_fab1e34405ffd32103871e7b48b765d9
#
_entry.id   fab1e34405ffd32103871e7b48b765d9
#
_cell.length_a   1.000
_cell.length_b   1.000
_cell.length_c   1.000
_cell.angle_alpha   90.00
_cell.angle_beta   90.00
_cell.angle_gamma   90.00
#
_symmetry.space_group_name_H-M   'P 1'
#
loop_
_entity.id
_entity.type
_entity.pdbx_description
1 polymer ?
#
loop_
_entity_poly.entity_id
_entity_poly.type
_entity_poly.pdbx_seq_one_letter_code
_entity_poly.pdbx_strand_id
1 'polypeptide(L)'
;MPPRSEKAKANVERVQALVKSIPPGNVTTYGEIGKATGVGARYVGWVMRVHRGDLPWWRVLRADGSPHDPERVWPRWEDEGIGRLASGKADMRAHGLDARDLRALVHRKED
;
A
#
# COMPACT_ATOMS: atom_id res chain seq x y z
N MET A 1 -3.98 23.92 17.26
CA MET A 1 -3.24 24.04 15.99
C MET A 1 -4.06 23.48 14.83
N PRO A 2 -5.15 24.13 14.53
CA PRO A 2 -6.06 23.59 13.51
C PRO A 2 -5.41 23.29 12.17
N PRO A 3 -4.55 24.18 11.57
CA PRO A 3 -3.95 23.88 10.28
C PRO A 3 -3.13 22.60 10.28
N ARG A 4 -2.42 22.34 11.38
CA ARG A 4 -1.61 21.15 11.52
C ARG A 4 -2.49 19.89 11.57
N SER A 5 -3.58 19.95 12.34
CA SER A 5 -4.50 18.83 12.48
C SER A 5 -5.22 18.51 11.17
N GLU A 6 -5.62 19.55 10.44
CA GLU A 6 -6.27 19.38 9.15
C GLU A 6 -5.33 18.78 8.12
N LYS A 7 -4.07 19.24 8.11
CA LYS A 7 -3.06 18.72 7.21
C LYS A 7 -2.77 17.26 7.51
N ALA A 8 -2.64 16.92 8.78
CA ALA A 8 -2.39 15.54 9.20
C ALA A 8 -3.54 14.63 8.79
N LYS A 9 -4.79 15.09 8.99
CA LYS A 9 -5.96 14.33 8.60
C LYS A 9 -6.00 14.12 7.08
N ALA A 10 -5.70 15.17 6.31
CA ALA A 10 -5.69 15.08 4.85
C ALA A 10 -4.62 14.11 4.37
N ASN A 11 -3.46 14.08 5.01
CA ASN A 11 -2.38 13.16 4.65
C ASN A 11 -2.77 11.71 4.95
N VAL A 12 -3.40 11.45 6.09
CA VAL A 12 -3.90 10.12 6.42
C VAL A 12 -4.92 9.66 5.39
N GLU A 13 -5.88 10.52 5.06
CA GLU A 13 -6.92 10.19 4.09
C GLU A 13 -6.34 9.93 2.70
N ARG A 14 -5.30 10.67 2.31
CA ARG A 14 -4.64 10.48 1.02
C ARG A 14 -3.98 9.10 0.93
N VAL A 15 -3.29 8.69 2.01
CA VAL A 15 -2.69 7.37 2.06
C VAL A 15 -3.77 6.29 2.02
N GLN A 16 -4.82 6.45 2.82
CA GLN A 16 -5.92 5.49 2.86
C GLN A 16 -6.59 5.33 1.49
N ALA A 17 -6.86 6.44 0.81
CA ALA A 17 -7.50 6.41 -0.50
C ALA A 17 -6.63 5.67 -1.52
N LEU A 18 -5.32 5.89 -1.47
CA LEU A 18 -4.39 5.24 -2.37
C LEU A 18 -4.33 3.73 -2.12
N VAL A 19 -4.23 3.33 -0.85
CA VAL A 19 -4.19 1.91 -0.49
C VAL A 19 -5.49 1.22 -0.92
N LYS A 20 -6.61 1.87 -0.70
CA LYS A 20 -7.92 1.35 -1.09
C LYS A 20 -8.01 1.14 -2.60
N SER A 21 -7.28 1.91 -3.38
CA SER A 21 -7.33 1.82 -4.85
C SER A 21 -6.50 0.66 -5.42
N ILE A 22 -5.65 0.02 -4.62
CA ILE A 22 -4.83 -1.10 -5.09
C ILE A 22 -5.75 -2.28 -5.41
N PRO A 23 -5.79 -2.74 -6.67
CA PRO A 23 -6.71 -3.81 -7.03
C PRO A 23 -6.26 -5.17 -6.50
N PRO A 24 -7.19 -6.11 -6.32
CA PRO A 24 -6.83 -7.48 -5.98
C PRO A 24 -5.86 -8.05 -7.01
N GLY A 25 -4.87 -8.78 -6.55
CA GLY A 25 -3.85 -9.35 -7.43
C GLY A 25 -2.62 -8.46 -7.59
N ASN A 26 -2.64 -7.25 -7.02
CA ASN A 26 -1.49 -6.35 -7.07
C ASN A 26 -1.01 -6.02 -5.66
N VAL A 27 0.28 -5.68 -5.57
CA VAL A 27 0.93 -5.27 -4.33
C VAL A 27 1.80 -4.04 -4.61
N THR A 28 2.15 -3.33 -3.55
CA THR A 28 3.08 -2.21 -3.65
C THR A 28 3.90 -2.15 -2.35
N THR A 29 4.71 -1.12 -2.19
CA THR A 29 5.54 -0.95 -1.00
C THR A 29 5.22 0.35 -0.30
N TYR A 30 5.61 0.45 0.97
CA TYR A 30 5.47 1.69 1.74
C TYR A 30 6.17 2.85 1.03
N GLY A 31 7.34 2.56 0.43
CA GLY A 31 8.10 3.58 -0.29
C GLY A 31 7.37 4.11 -1.52
N GLU A 32 6.78 3.22 -2.30
CA GLU A 32 6.05 3.64 -3.51
C GLU A 32 4.80 4.45 -3.16
N ILE A 33 4.08 4.04 -2.12
CA ILE A 33 2.94 4.82 -1.63
C ILE A 33 3.41 6.19 -1.15
N GLY A 34 4.51 6.22 -0.41
CA GLY A 34 5.10 7.47 0.09
C GLY A 34 5.45 8.43 -1.04
N LYS A 35 6.04 7.93 -2.11
CA LYS A 35 6.37 8.73 -3.30
C LYS A 35 5.11 9.24 -3.98
N ALA A 36 4.10 8.38 -4.13
CA ALA A 36 2.85 8.75 -4.81
C ALA A 36 2.07 9.80 -4.04
N THR A 37 2.12 9.77 -2.73
CA THR A 37 1.37 10.70 -1.86
C THR A 37 2.20 11.89 -1.41
N GLY A 38 3.52 11.80 -1.49
CA GLY A 38 4.43 12.86 -1.04
C GLY A 38 4.72 12.87 0.45
N VAL A 39 4.24 11.85 1.20
CA VAL A 39 4.43 11.85 2.67
C VAL A 39 5.60 10.99 3.16
N GLY A 40 6.14 10.13 2.29
CA GLY A 40 7.26 9.27 2.65
C GLY A 40 6.85 7.93 3.26
N ALA A 41 7.77 6.97 3.19
CA ALA A 41 7.50 5.58 3.59
C ALA A 41 7.19 5.43 5.08
N ARG A 42 7.89 6.17 5.92
CA ARG A 42 7.70 6.08 7.38
C ARG A 42 6.29 6.50 7.78
N TYR A 43 5.81 7.57 7.16
CA TYR A 43 4.45 8.06 7.43
C TYR A 43 3.41 7.02 6.98
N VAL A 44 3.61 6.43 5.81
CA VAL A 44 2.73 5.38 5.31
C VAL A 44 2.69 4.19 6.28
N GLY A 45 3.86 3.79 6.80
CA GLY A 45 3.95 2.71 7.78
C GLY A 45 3.14 3.01 9.03
N TRP A 46 3.20 4.26 9.51
CA TRP A 46 2.40 4.69 10.66
C TRP A 46 0.91 4.63 10.37
N VAL A 47 0.47 5.12 9.21
CA VAL A 47 -0.95 5.06 8.82
C VAL A 47 -1.43 3.61 8.77
N MET A 48 -0.64 2.72 8.18
CA MET A 48 -1.01 1.31 8.06
C MET A 48 -1.05 0.60 9.41
N ARG A 49 -0.29 1.09 10.40
CA ARG A 49 -0.32 0.51 11.75
C ARG A 49 -1.50 1.03 12.56
N VAL A 50 -1.82 2.32 12.44
CA VAL A 50 -2.77 3.00 13.32
C VAL A 50 -4.14 3.23 12.66
N HIS A 51 -4.16 3.48 11.36
CA HIS A 51 -5.37 3.91 10.64
C HIS A 51 -5.76 2.99 9.48
N ARG A 52 -5.32 1.73 9.49
CA ARG A 52 -5.60 0.86 8.35
C ARG A 52 -7.07 0.43 8.25
N GLY A 53 -7.78 0.29 9.37
CA GLY A 53 -9.19 -0.14 9.34
C GLY A 53 -9.39 -1.39 8.45
N ASP A 54 -10.28 -1.28 7.47
CA ASP A 54 -10.60 -2.36 6.54
C ASP A 54 -9.76 -2.33 5.26
N LEU A 55 -8.70 -1.53 5.23
CA LEU A 55 -7.85 -1.44 4.05
C LEU A 55 -7.17 -2.77 3.74
N PRO A 56 -6.86 -3.03 2.44
CA PRO A 56 -6.16 -4.26 2.06
C PRO A 56 -4.68 -4.20 2.42
N TRP A 57 -4.40 -4.32 3.71
CA TRP A 57 -3.06 -4.18 4.28
C TRP A 57 -2.08 -5.22 3.72
N TRP A 58 -2.55 -6.39 3.30
CA TRP A 58 -1.71 -7.45 2.74
C TRP A 58 -1.14 -7.09 1.37
N ARG A 59 -1.59 -6.01 0.77
CA ARG A 59 -1.09 -5.51 -0.52
C ARG A 59 0.00 -4.47 -0.35
N VAL A 60 0.36 -4.12 0.89
CA VAL A 60 1.38 -3.11 1.19
C VAL A 60 2.56 -3.80 1.88
N LEU A 61 3.72 -3.77 1.25
CA LEU A 61 4.87 -4.57 1.64
C LEU A 61 6.10 -3.71 1.92
N ARG A 62 7.12 -4.35 2.48
CA ARG A 62 8.43 -3.71 2.65
C ARG A 62 9.09 -3.53 1.28
N ALA A 63 10.10 -2.68 1.23
CA ALA A 63 10.79 -2.34 -0.01
C ALA A 63 11.28 -3.55 -0.80
N ASP A 64 11.64 -4.64 -0.12
CA ASP A 64 12.14 -5.84 -0.76
C ASP A 64 11.04 -6.83 -1.15
N GLY A 65 9.77 -6.46 -0.97
CA GLY A 65 8.64 -7.34 -1.30
C GLY A 65 8.23 -8.29 -0.19
N SER A 66 8.87 -8.19 0.99
CA SER A 66 8.52 -9.08 2.10
C SER A 66 7.34 -8.54 2.89
N PRO A 67 6.44 -9.42 3.36
CA PRO A 67 5.32 -9.00 4.20
C PRO A 67 5.75 -8.87 5.66
N HIS A 68 5.06 -8.02 6.42
CA HIS A 68 5.30 -7.88 7.84
C HIS A 68 4.89 -9.11 8.64
N ASP A 69 3.82 -9.77 8.20
CA ASP A 69 3.25 -10.92 8.90
C ASP A 69 2.94 -12.01 7.87
N PRO A 70 3.98 -12.79 7.49
CA PRO A 70 3.82 -13.77 6.41
C PRO A 70 2.67 -14.75 6.60
N GLU A 71 2.49 -15.28 7.80
CA GLU A 71 1.46 -16.28 8.04
C GLU A 71 0.05 -15.75 7.79
N ARG A 72 -0.18 -14.46 8.10
CA ARG A 72 -1.49 -13.85 7.89
C ARG A 72 -1.66 -13.33 6.46
N VAL A 73 -0.57 -12.99 5.80
CA VAL A 73 -0.59 -12.43 4.45
C VAL A 73 -0.73 -13.51 3.39
N TRP A 74 -0.01 -14.62 3.51
CA TRP A 74 0.05 -15.63 2.46
C TRP A 74 -1.31 -16.18 2.04
N PRO A 75 -2.27 -16.46 2.94
CA PRO A 75 -3.61 -16.90 2.50
C PRO A 75 -4.33 -15.83 1.68
N ARG A 76 -4.13 -14.55 2.02
CA ARG A 76 -4.73 -13.45 1.25
C ARG A 76 -4.14 -13.38 -0.15
N TRP A 77 -2.82 -13.55 -0.26
CA TRP A 77 -2.17 -13.54 -1.57
C TRP A 77 -2.66 -14.72 -2.41
N GLU A 78 -2.80 -15.87 -1.83
CA GLU A 78 -3.29 -17.06 -2.53
C GLU A 78 -4.67 -16.82 -3.10
N ASP A 79 -5.57 -16.23 -2.30
CA ASP A 79 -6.92 -15.90 -2.76
C ASP A 79 -6.93 -14.93 -3.94
N GLU A 80 -5.93 -14.08 -4.03
CA GLU A 80 -5.85 -13.05 -5.09
C GLU A 80 -4.94 -13.46 -6.25
N GLY A 81 -4.34 -14.64 -6.17
CA GLY A 81 -3.43 -15.07 -7.23
C GLY A 81 -2.09 -14.36 -7.23
N ILE A 82 -1.68 -13.78 -6.09
CA ILE A 82 -0.38 -13.12 -5.96
C ILE A 82 0.70 -14.17 -5.74
N GLY A 83 1.65 -14.25 -6.67
CA GLY A 83 2.73 -15.22 -6.59
C GLY A 83 3.70 -14.97 -5.44
N ARG A 84 4.05 -16.05 -4.74
CA ARG A 84 5.02 -16.01 -3.67
C ARG A 84 6.29 -16.71 -4.12
N LEU A 85 7.42 -16.01 -4.02
CA LEU A 85 8.72 -16.58 -4.35
C LEU A 85 9.16 -17.56 -3.26
N ALA A 86 10.18 -18.38 -3.57
CA ALA A 86 10.74 -19.33 -2.59
C ALA A 86 11.22 -18.62 -1.33
N SER A 87 11.62 -17.36 -1.44
CA SER A 87 12.05 -16.54 -0.30
C SER A 87 10.91 -16.13 0.63
N GLY A 88 9.65 -16.32 0.22
CA GLY A 88 8.48 -15.84 0.96
C GLY A 88 8.05 -14.45 0.57
N LYS A 89 8.79 -13.78 -0.31
CA LYS A 89 8.47 -12.45 -0.79
C LYS A 89 7.47 -12.52 -1.93
N ALA A 90 6.75 -11.43 -2.19
CA ALA A 90 5.87 -11.35 -3.35
C ALA A 90 6.70 -11.26 -4.63
N ASP A 91 6.16 -11.80 -5.71
CA ASP A 91 6.76 -11.63 -7.03
C ASP A 91 6.44 -10.22 -7.52
N MET A 92 7.34 -9.28 -7.20
CA MET A 92 7.14 -7.87 -7.51
C MET A 92 7.15 -7.57 -9.00
N ARG A 93 7.82 -8.41 -9.80
CA ARG A 93 7.84 -8.20 -11.25
C ARG A 93 6.47 -8.48 -11.86
N ALA A 94 5.76 -9.46 -11.32
CA ALA A 94 4.46 -9.85 -11.84
C ALA A 94 3.33 -9.01 -11.24
N HIS A 95 3.44 -8.59 -9.97
CA HIS A 95 2.31 -8.02 -9.23
C HIS A 95 2.57 -6.63 -8.66
N GLY A 96 3.82 -6.15 -8.67
CA GLY A 96 4.17 -4.88 -8.04
C GLY A 96 3.69 -3.66 -8.81
N LEU A 97 3.23 -2.66 -8.07
CA LEU A 97 2.87 -1.35 -8.61
C LEU A 97 3.85 -0.32 -8.04
N ASP A 98 4.36 0.56 -8.90
CA ASP A 98 5.21 1.66 -8.45
C ASP A 98 4.38 2.93 -8.24
N ALA A 99 5.04 4.02 -7.83
CA ALA A 99 4.35 5.28 -7.56
C ALA A 99 3.59 5.81 -8.77
N ARG A 100 4.13 5.62 -9.97
CA ARG A 100 3.49 6.06 -11.20
C ARG A 100 2.20 5.29 -11.45
N ASP A 101 2.25 3.97 -11.26
CA ASP A 101 1.07 3.12 -11.39
C ASP A 101 0.00 3.52 -10.40
N LEU A 102 0.41 3.78 -9.16
CA LEU A 102 -0.52 4.16 -8.09
C LEU A 102 -1.20 5.49 -8.37
N ARG A 103 -0.45 6.47 -8.86
CA ARG A 103 -1.03 7.77 -9.24
C ARG A 103 -2.05 7.63 -10.35
N ALA A 104 -1.78 6.74 -11.31
CA ALA A 104 -2.70 6.51 -12.42
C ALA A 104 -4.02 5.92 -11.93
N LEU A 105 -3.98 5.03 -10.93
CA LEU A 105 -5.18 4.45 -10.36
C LEU A 105 -6.08 5.51 -9.71
N VAL A 106 -5.48 6.42 -8.96
CA VAL A 106 -6.24 7.48 -8.28
C VAL A 106 -6.85 8.45 -9.28
N HIS A 107 -6.07 8.87 -10.27
CA HIS A 107 -6.57 9.77 -11.32
C HIS A 107 -7.73 9.15 -12.10
N ARG A 108 -7.63 7.86 -12.40
CA ARG A 108 -8.68 7.16 -13.13
C ARG A 108 -9.99 7.15 -12.35
N LYS A 109 -9.91 7.04 -11.02
CA LYS A 109 -11.10 7.05 -10.17
C LYS A 109 -11.74 8.42 -10.05
N GLU A 110 -10.95 9.48 -10.17
CA GLU A 110 -11.45 10.85 -10.07
C GLU A 110 -12.19 11.28 -11.34
N ASP A 111 -11.88 10.64 -12.44
CA ASP A 111 -12.56 10.92 -13.71
C ASP A 111 -13.90 10.19 -13.76
#